data_c4da230a68a107057a34265af94aebb6
#
_entry.id   c4da230a68a107057a34265af94aebb6
#
_cell.length_a   1.000
_cell.length_b   1.000
_cell.length_c   1.000
_cell.angle_alpha   90.00
_cell.angle_beta   90.00
_cell.angle_gamma   90.00
#
_symmetry.space_group_name_H-M   'P 1'
#
loop_
_entity.id
_entity.type
_entity.pdbx_description
1 polymer ?
#
loop_
_entity_poly.entity_id
_entity_poly.type
_entity_poly.pdbx_seq_one_letter_code
_entity_poly.pdbx_strand_id
1 'polypeptide(L)'
;SAVPMLAIELARRTSAPNLTYINCIGAVNPRIEKAFPTSVEAELRNHCDGTIELPDLFDLARDGGVDTMFFGAGQIDGQGNINLSRIGPESNPEVRLAGPAGSPSMRSYIRRVLIAVPRQLRRNLVGRVDAETSAPASCNEETVLVTDAAIWHLKANGFEPGSMHEGISVEDLSSRTGFDFRCNFPAVTAPATELELNTLRSIDPAGGRYKLFSEKPQPIERPKPTGKVTHEG
;
A
#
# COMPACT_ATOMS: atom_id res chain seq x y z
N SER A 1 3.36 3.67 -4.64
CA SER A 1 4.46 2.71 -4.45
C SER A 1 4.58 1.80 -5.68
N ALA A 2 5.80 1.54 -6.13
CA ALA A 2 6.06 0.63 -7.26
C ALA A 2 5.79 -0.84 -6.90
N VAL A 3 5.87 -1.21 -5.61
CA VAL A 3 5.73 -2.61 -5.18
C VAL A 3 4.39 -3.23 -5.57
N PRO A 4 3.23 -2.62 -5.30
CA PRO A 4 1.96 -3.18 -5.74
C PRO A 4 1.86 -3.40 -7.25
N MET A 5 2.31 -2.45 -8.06
CA MET A 5 2.29 -2.60 -9.53
C MET A 5 3.15 -3.75 -10.01
N LEU A 6 4.37 -3.87 -9.49
CA LEU A 6 5.27 -4.98 -9.82
C LEU A 6 4.71 -6.32 -9.37
N ALA A 7 4.06 -6.38 -8.18
CA ALA A 7 3.43 -7.58 -7.67
C ALA A 7 2.24 -8.02 -8.56
N ILE A 8 1.41 -7.07 -8.99
CA ILE A 8 0.29 -7.33 -9.90
C ILE A 8 0.82 -7.85 -11.25
N GLU A 9 1.82 -7.17 -11.82
CA GLU A 9 2.38 -7.56 -13.11
C GLU A 9 3.09 -8.92 -13.03
N LEU A 10 3.80 -9.20 -11.93
CA LEU A 10 4.37 -10.51 -11.66
C LEU A 10 3.29 -11.58 -11.63
N ALA A 11 2.21 -11.36 -10.89
CA ALA A 11 1.09 -12.29 -10.82
C ALA A 11 0.44 -12.55 -12.20
N ARG A 12 0.25 -11.50 -13.00
CA ARG A 12 -0.28 -11.62 -14.37
C ARG A 12 0.60 -12.46 -15.27
N ARG A 13 1.92 -12.38 -15.09
CA ARG A 13 2.88 -13.16 -15.92
C ARG A 13 3.16 -14.57 -15.37
N THR A 14 2.69 -14.90 -14.18
CA THR A 14 2.97 -16.19 -13.53
C THR A 14 1.69 -16.90 -13.08
N SER A 15 1.11 -16.52 -11.95
CA SER A 15 0.06 -17.27 -11.26
C SER A 15 -1.36 -16.85 -11.61
N ALA A 16 -1.56 -15.66 -12.19
CA ALA A 16 -2.90 -15.10 -12.46
C ALA A 16 -2.99 -14.40 -13.84
N PRO A 17 -2.84 -15.15 -14.96
CA PRO A 17 -2.80 -14.56 -16.30
C PRO A 17 -4.08 -13.84 -16.73
N ASN A 18 -5.21 -14.16 -16.11
CA ASN A 18 -6.50 -13.55 -16.42
C ASN A 18 -6.85 -12.37 -15.47
N LEU A 19 -5.92 -11.95 -14.60
CA LEU A 19 -6.14 -10.84 -13.69
C LEU A 19 -6.27 -9.52 -14.48
N THR A 20 -7.39 -8.81 -14.30
CA THR A 20 -7.56 -7.46 -14.80
C THR A 20 -7.01 -6.48 -13.78
N TYR A 21 -6.10 -5.62 -14.20
CA TYR A 21 -5.53 -4.55 -13.38
C TYR A 21 -6.08 -3.19 -13.81
N ILE A 22 -6.63 -2.46 -12.86
CA ILE A 22 -7.01 -1.05 -13.06
C ILE A 22 -6.21 -0.22 -12.06
N ASN A 23 -5.47 0.75 -12.55
CA ASN A 23 -4.73 1.64 -11.67
C ASN A 23 -5.59 2.83 -11.21
N CYS A 24 -5.11 3.60 -10.22
CA CYS A 24 -5.88 4.68 -9.62
C CYS A 24 -6.10 5.91 -10.54
N ILE A 25 -5.50 5.96 -11.72
CA ILE A 25 -5.80 6.96 -12.77
C ILE A 25 -6.69 6.39 -13.88
N GLY A 26 -7.24 5.20 -13.67
CA GLY A 26 -8.20 4.57 -14.58
C GLY A 26 -7.60 3.86 -15.79
N ALA A 27 -6.29 3.63 -15.86
CA ALA A 27 -5.71 2.81 -16.92
C ALA A 27 -6.02 1.33 -16.66
N VAL A 28 -6.63 0.66 -17.63
CA VAL A 28 -6.97 -0.77 -17.59
C VAL A 28 -5.85 -1.55 -18.23
N ASN A 29 -5.33 -2.54 -17.51
CA ASN A 29 -4.22 -3.39 -17.95
C ASN A 29 -3.03 -2.61 -18.52
N PRO A 30 -2.53 -1.57 -17.82
CA PRO A 30 -1.36 -0.85 -18.30
C PRO A 30 -0.18 -1.81 -18.42
N ARG A 31 0.66 -1.60 -19.43
CA ARG A 31 1.90 -2.37 -19.61
C ARG A 31 2.95 -1.88 -18.62
N ILE A 32 3.39 -2.77 -17.77
CA ILE A 32 4.42 -2.49 -16.76
C ILE A 32 5.74 -3.10 -17.24
N GLU A 33 6.62 -2.25 -17.75
CA GLU A 33 7.95 -2.66 -18.29
C GLU A 33 9.11 -2.11 -17.44
N LYS A 34 8.76 -1.35 -16.40
CA LYS A 34 9.70 -0.74 -15.42
C LYS A 34 9.00 -0.46 -14.10
N ALA A 35 9.76 -0.29 -13.03
CA ALA A 35 9.23 0.23 -11.78
C ALA A 35 8.91 1.72 -11.90
N PHE A 36 7.64 2.09 -11.85
CA PHE A 36 7.21 3.48 -11.79
C PHE A 36 7.28 4.00 -10.35
N PRO A 37 7.67 5.26 -10.12
CA PRO A 37 7.72 5.85 -8.78
C PRO A 37 6.37 5.83 -8.07
N THR A 38 5.30 6.08 -8.83
CA THR A 38 3.92 6.11 -8.32
C THR A 38 2.97 5.36 -9.25
N SER A 39 1.77 5.04 -8.75
CA SER A 39 0.68 4.46 -9.54
C SER A 39 -0.13 5.51 -10.30
N VAL A 40 0.26 6.79 -10.24
CA VAL A 40 -0.42 7.90 -10.93
C VAL A 40 0.40 8.48 -12.09
N GLU A 41 1.41 7.77 -12.56
CA GLU A 41 2.21 8.22 -13.71
C GLU A 41 1.36 8.24 -14.98
N ALA A 42 1.33 9.41 -15.65
CA ALA A 42 0.53 9.60 -16.87
C ALA A 42 0.92 8.62 -17.99
N GLU A 43 2.18 8.19 -18.04
CA GLU A 43 2.69 7.21 -18.99
C GLU A 43 1.91 5.88 -18.96
N LEU A 44 1.36 5.50 -17.81
CA LEU A 44 0.55 4.28 -17.65
C LEU A 44 -0.75 4.31 -18.47
N ARG A 45 -1.26 5.48 -18.86
CA ARG A 45 -2.42 5.61 -19.76
C ARG A 45 -2.07 5.49 -21.23
N ASN A 46 -0.81 5.67 -21.60
CA ASN A 46 -0.39 5.64 -23.02
C ASN A 46 -0.35 4.22 -23.60
N HIS A 47 -0.14 3.21 -22.73
CA HIS A 47 0.03 1.81 -23.11
C HIS A 47 -0.85 0.92 -22.24
N CYS A 48 -2.17 0.99 -22.42
CA CYS A 48 -3.16 0.21 -21.68
C CYS A 48 -4.25 -0.29 -22.66
N ASP A 49 -5.04 -1.25 -22.23
CA ASP A 49 -6.12 -1.81 -23.03
C ASP A 49 -7.30 -0.85 -23.18
N GLY A 50 -7.46 0.08 -22.22
CA GLY A 50 -8.50 1.08 -22.19
C GLY A 50 -8.39 1.98 -20.97
N THR A 51 -9.29 2.95 -20.86
CA THR A 51 -9.36 3.86 -19.72
C THR A 51 -10.76 3.93 -19.17
N ILE A 52 -10.87 4.05 -17.84
CA ILE A 52 -12.11 4.32 -17.12
C ILE A 52 -11.94 5.65 -16.39
N GLU A 53 -12.96 6.50 -16.40
CA GLU A 53 -12.92 7.75 -15.66
C GLU A 53 -13.08 7.51 -14.15
N LEU A 54 -12.57 8.43 -13.33
CA LEU A 54 -12.52 8.23 -11.88
C LEU A 54 -13.92 8.01 -11.26
N PRO A 55 -14.98 8.75 -11.62
CA PRO A 55 -16.33 8.48 -11.11
C PRO A 55 -16.81 7.05 -11.43
N ASP A 56 -16.61 6.61 -12.67
CA ASP A 56 -17.03 5.28 -13.12
C ASP A 56 -16.24 4.17 -12.41
N LEU A 57 -14.96 4.43 -12.07
CA LEU A 57 -14.15 3.49 -11.27
C LEU A 57 -14.72 3.32 -9.86
N PHE A 58 -15.20 4.41 -9.24
CA PHE A 58 -15.87 4.34 -7.94
C PHE A 58 -17.19 3.60 -8.01
N ASP A 59 -17.97 3.83 -9.07
CA ASP A 59 -19.22 3.12 -9.32
C ASP A 59 -18.97 1.63 -9.56
N LEU A 60 -17.99 1.30 -10.38
CA LEU A 60 -17.56 -0.09 -10.60
C LEU A 60 -17.18 -0.79 -9.27
N ALA A 61 -16.42 -0.12 -8.41
CA ALA A 61 -16.04 -0.68 -7.11
C ALA A 61 -17.27 -0.86 -6.20
N ARG A 62 -18.15 0.14 -6.12
CA ARG A 62 -19.38 0.09 -5.33
C ARG A 62 -20.29 -1.06 -5.77
N ASP A 63 -20.36 -1.32 -7.06
CA ASP A 63 -21.19 -2.36 -7.66
C ASP A 63 -20.51 -3.76 -7.62
N GLY A 64 -19.37 -3.87 -6.91
CA GLY A 64 -18.67 -5.14 -6.69
C GLY A 64 -17.77 -5.60 -7.84
N GLY A 65 -17.52 -4.73 -8.82
CA GLY A 65 -16.64 -5.02 -9.96
C GLY A 65 -15.14 -4.97 -9.67
N VAL A 66 -14.75 -4.66 -8.43
CA VAL A 66 -13.35 -4.65 -7.97
C VAL A 66 -13.20 -5.57 -6.76
N ASP A 67 -12.57 -6.72 -6.94
CA ASP A 67 -12.41 -7.72 -5.87
C ASP A 67 -11.33 -7.32 -4.86
N THR A 68 -10.20 -6.84 -5.32
CA THR A 68 -8.99 -6.64 -4.51
C THR A 68 -8.38 -5.28 -4.78
N MET A 69 -7.98 -4.58 -3.71
CA MET A 69 -7.30 -3.29 -3.83
C MET A 69 -6.10 -3.21 -2.89
N PHE A 70 -5.00 -2.61 -3.40
CA PHE A 70 -3.84 -2.26 -2.60
C PHE A 70 -4.00 -0.89 -1.95
N PHE A 71 -3.66 -0.82 -0.67
CA PHE A 71 -3.56 0.42 0.09
C PHE A 71 -2.15 0.62 0.62
N GLY A 72 -1.72 1.87 0.72
CA GLY A 72 -0.58 2.27 1.54
C GLY A 72 -1.05 2.71 2.92
N ALA A 73 -0.13 2.79 3.88
CA ALA A 73 -0.39 3.34 5.19
C ALA A 73 0.81 4.16 5.68
N GLY A 74 0.56 5.33 6.23
CA GLY A 74 1.55 6.08 7.01
C GLY A 74 1.64 5.51 8.42
N GLN A 75 0.48 5.19 9.00
CA GLN A 75 0.35 4.38 10.21
C GLN A 75 -0.76 3.35 10.00
N ILE A 76 -0.62 2.20 10.65
CA ILE A 76 -1.63 1.16 10.76
C ILE A 76 -1.61 0.62 12.19
N ASP A 77 -2.78 0.33 12.74
CA ASP A 77 -2.90 -0.29 14.06
C ASP A 77 -3.31 -1.76 13.98
N GLY A 78 -3.35 -2.40 15.16
CA GLY A 78 -3.68 -3.83 15.27
C GLY A 78 -5.10 -4.19 14.82
N GLN A 79 -6.01 -3.23 14.72
CA GLN A 79 -7.38 -3.40 14.23
C GLN A 79 -7.51 -3.16 12.72
N GLY A 80 -6.41 -2.84 12.05
CA GLY A 80 -6.38 -2.58 10.63
C GLY A 80 -6.88 -1.19 10.23
N ASN A 81 -6.95 -0.25 11.17
CA ASN A 81 -7.21 1.15 10.84
C ASN A 81 -5.98 1.77 10.19
N ILE A 82 -6.20 2.58 9.15
CA ILE A 82 -5.15 3.20 8.35
C ILE A 82 -5.16 4.70 8.56
N ASN A 83 -3.97 5.28 8.71
CA ASN A 83 -3.75 6.72 8.71
C ASN A 83 -2.88 7.15 7.53
N LEU A 84 -3.43 8.05 6.72
CA LEU A 84 -2.77 8.70 5.57
C LEU A 84 -2.83 10.24 5.66
N SER A 85 -3.32 10.80 6.76
CA SER A 85 -3.53 12.25 6.90
C SER A 85 -2.45 12.97 7.68
N ARG A 86 -2.19 12.56 8.92
CA ARG A 86 -1.30 13.27 9.83
C ARG A 86 -0.72 12.38 10.92
N ILE A 87 0.42 12.76 11.44
CA ILE A 87 1.00 12.21 12.67
C ILE A 87 0.97 13.33 13.72
N GLY A 88 0.58 12.99 14.94
CA GLY A 88 0.39 13.91 16.05
C GLY A 88 -1.00 14.57 16.10
N PRO A 89 -1.20 15.53 17.02
CA PRO A 89 -2.47 16.16 17.29
C PRO A 89 -3.04 16.88 16.07
N GLU A 90 -4.37 16.90 15.95
CA GLU A 90 -5.05 17.58 14.82
C GLU A 90 -4.78 19.09 14.79
N SER A 91 -4.74 19.72 15.96
CA SER A 91 -4.50 21.16 16.10
C SER A 91 -3.08 21.58 15.70
N ASN A 92 -2.09 20.68 15.86
CA ASN A 92 -0.69 20.94 15.53
C ASN A 92 0.03 19.65 15.10
N PRO A 93 -0.21 19.15 13.89
CA PRO A 93 0.40 17.92 13.41
C PRO A 93 1.92 18.03 13.30
N GLU A 94 2.63 17.04 13.80
CA GLU A 94 4.08 16.92 13.65
C GLU A 94 4.45 16.63 12.19
N VAL A 95 3.65 15.77 11.52
CA VAL A 95 3.82 15.43 10.11
C VAL A 95 2.47 15.44 9.40
N ARG A 96 2.44 16.06 8.22
CA ARG A 96 1.34 15.89 7.28
C ARG A 96 1.72 14.84 6.25
N LEU A 97 0.85 13.83 6.12
CA LEU A 97 0.98 12.76 5.13
C LEU A 97 0.34 13.18 3.80
N ALA A 98 0.45 12.31 2.79
CA ALA A 98 -0.02 12.61 1.44
C ALA A 98 -1.56 12.80 1.31
N GLY A 99 -2.31 12.37 2.29
CA GLY A 99 -3.77 12.34 2.28
C GLY A 99 -4.34 10.99 1.85
N PRO A 100 -5.61 10.73 2.19
CA PRO A 100 -6.26 9.43 1.97
C PRO A 100 -6.73 9.21 0.53
N ALA A 101 -6.79 10.26 -0.33
CA ALA A 101 -7.38 10.20 -1.66
C ALA A 101 -8.75 9.48 -1.64
N GLY A 102 -8.95 8.44 -2.45
CA GLY A 102 -10.17 7.64 -2.49
C GLY A 102 -10.32 6.59 -1.37
N SER A 103 -9.32 6.41 -0.50
CA SER A 103 -9.32 5.34 0.51
C SER A 103 -10.57 5.30 1.41
N PRO A 104 -11.14 6.45 1.86
CA PRO A 104 -12.32 6.44 2.74
C PRO A 104 -13.51 5.70 2.13
N SER A 105 -13.81 5.96 0.86
CA SER A 105 -14.93 5.34 0.16
C SER A 105 -14.57 4.00 -0.44
N MET A 106 -13.44 3.93 -1.15
CA MET A 106 -13.05 2.71 -1.87
C MET A 106 -12.92 1.51 -0.96
N ARG A 107 -12.33 1.66 0.23
CA ARG A 107 -12.17 0.54 1.15
C ARG A 107 -13.50 -0.11 1.54
N SER A 108 -14.58 0.66 1.69
CA SER A 108 -15.88 0.11 2.06
C SER A 108 -16.52 -0.77 0.99
N TYR A 109 -16.05 -0.68 -0.24
CA TYR A 109 -16.59 -1.44 -1.38
C TYR A 109 -15.77 -2.70 -1.73
N ILE A 110 -14.55 -2.80 -1.19
CA ILE A 110 -13.60 -3.85 -1.59
C ILE A 110 -13.71 -5.07 -0.68
N ARG A 111 -13.78 -6.26 -1.27
CA ARG A 111 -13.84 -7.52 -0.51
C ARG A 111 -12.49 -7.84 0.12
N ARG A 112 -11.40 -7.78 -0.66
CA ARG A 112 -10.04 -8.10 -0.22
C ARG A 112 -9.15 -6.87 -0.26
N VAL A 113 -8.59 -6.51 0.89
CA VAL A 113 -7.68 -5.38 1.06
C VAL A 113 -6.26 -5.87 1.30
N LEU A 114 -5.33 -5.43 0.47
CA LEU A 114 -3.90 -5.67 0.61
C LEU A 114 -3.21 -4.36 1.03
N ILE A 115 -2.66 -4.32 2.23
CA ILE A 115 -1.97 -3.13 2.75
C ILE A 115 -0.47 -3.36 2.61
N ALA A 116 0.20 -2.52 1.81
CA ALA A 116 1.64 -2.62 1.59
C ALA A 116 2.39 -1.56 2.42
N VAL A 117 3.16 -2.01 3.39
CA VAL A 117 4.06 -1.19 4.21
C VAL A 117 5.49 -1.68 4.01
N PRO A 118 6.26 -1.08 3.10
CA PRO A 118 7.58 -1.59 2.67
C PRO A 118 8.61 -1.71 3.79
N ARG A 119 8.47 -0.96 4.88
CA ARG A 119 9.35 -1.04 6.06
C ARG A 119 8.51 -1.09 7.32
N GLN A 120 8.58 -2.20 8.03
CA GLN A 120 7.92 -2.39 9.32
C GLN A 120 8.73 -1.71 10.42
N LEU A 121 8.14 -0.69 11.04
CA LEU A 121 8.73 0.07 12.15
C LEU A 121 7.62 0.41 13.15
N ARG A 122 7.97 0.52 14.44
CA ARG A 122 7.01 0.92 15.48
C ARG A 122 6.29 2.24 15.22
N ARG A 123 6.88 3.14 14.42
CA ARG A 123 6.27 4.43 14.07
C ARG A 123 5.18 4.33 13.00
N ASN A 124 5.12 3.23 12.26
CA ASN A 124 4.09 2.99 11.25
C ASN A 124 3.17 1.80 11.57
N LEU A 125 3.63 0.81 12.34
CA LEU A 125 2.78 -0.19 12.99
C LEU A 125 2.58 0.25 14.44
N VAL A 126 1.50 0.99 14.71
CA VAL A 126 1.27 1.69 15.98
C VAL A 126 0.20 1.01 16.84
N GLY A 127 0.20 1.25 18.14
CA GLY A 127 -0.86 0.74 19.04
C GLY A 127 -2.24 1.30 18.69
N ARG A 128 -2.29 2.56 18.24
CA ARG A 128 -3.47 3.24 17.70
C ARG A 128 -3.03 4.30 16.69
N VAL A 129 -3.74 4.42 15.59
CA VAL A 129 -3.49 5.48 14.59
C VAL A 129 -3.87 6.86 15.12
N ASP A 130 -3.10 7.89 14.72
CA ASP A 130 -3.38 9.28 15.13
C ASP A 130 -4.59 9.89 14.41
N ALA A 131 -4.98 9.31 13.27
CA ALA A 131 -6.19 9.64 12.55
C ALA A 131 -6.68 8.42 11.76
N GLU A 132 -7.96 8.13 11.81
CA GLU A 132 -8.60 7.11 11.00
C GLU A 132 -8.99 7.74 9.66
N THR A 133 -8.38 7.28 8.56
CA THR A 133 -8.53 7.90 7.24
C THR A 133 -9.04 6.94 6.17
N SER A 134 -9.58 5.80 6.57
CA SER A 134 -10.26 4.85 5.68
C SER A 134 -11.46 4.26 6.39
N ALA A 135 -12.37 3.63 5.64
CA ALA A 135 -13.41 2.81 6.22
C ALA A 135 -12.81 1.74 7.13
N PRO A 136 -13.51 1.29 8.19
CA PRO A 136 -13.02 0.28 9.12
C PRO A 136 -12.79 -1.05 8.39
N ALA A 137 -11.84 -1.84 8.91
CA ALA A 137 -11.49 -3.13 8.32
C ALA A 137 -12.64 -4.15 8.35
N SER A 138 -13.62 -3.96 9.23
CA SER A 138 -14.83 -4.79 9.30
C SER A 138 -15.72 -4.74 8.04
N CYS A 139 -15.50 -3.77 7.15
CA CYS A 139 -16.17 -3.72 5.84
C CYS A 139 -15.60 -4.74 4.85
N ASN A 140 -14.44 -5.34 5.13
CA ASN A 140 -13.73 -6.21 4.21
C ASN A 140 -13.85 -7.67 4.66
N GLU A 141 -13.96 -8.60 3.70
CA GLU A 141 -13.93 -10.04 3.97
C GLU A 141 -12.53 -10.50 4.38
N GLU A 142 -11.51 -9.90 3.77
CA GLU A 142 -10.11 -10.19 4.05
C GLU A 142 -9.27 -8.91 4.05
N THR A 143 -8.42 -8.78 5.06
CA THR A 143 -7.40 -7.72 5.11
C THR A 143 -6.04 -8.37 5.40
N VAL A 144 -5.10 -8.16 4.48
CA VAL A 144 -3.73 -8.66 4.57
C VAL A 144 -2.76 -7.47 4.60
N LEU A 145 -1.86 -7.47 5.58
CA LEU A 145 -0.76 -6.51 5.65
C LEU A 145 0.53 -7.19 5.24
N VAL A 146 1.22 -6.63 4.26
CA VAL A 146 2.51 -7.11 3.74
C VAL A 146 3.59 -6.09 4.09
N THR A 147 4.63 -6.57 4.77
CA THR A 147 5.78 -5.76 5.19
C THR A 147 7.09 -6.38 4.72
N ASP A 148 8.22 -5.77 5.09
CA ASP A 148 9.57 -6.36 4.90
C ASP A 148 9.94 -7.43 5.97
N ALA A 149 9.04 -7.72 6.89
CA ALA A 149 9.28 -8.69 7.97
C ALA A 149 8.30 -9.86 7.96
N ALA A 150 7.04 -9.63 7.59
CA ALA A 150 6.00 -10.64 7.68
C ALA A 150 4.81 -10.36 6.74
N ILE A 151 4.02 -11.39 6.53
CA ILE A 151 2.66 -11.31 5.97
C ILE A 151 1.70 -11.51 7.12
N TRP A 152 0.82 -10.53 7.34
CA TRP A 152 -0.12 -10.49 8.44
C TRP A 152 -1.55 -10.66 7.92
N HIS A 153 -2.36 -11.41 8.65
CA HIS A 153 -3.80 -11.53 8.39
C HIS A 153 -4.58 -10.88 9.52
N LEU A 154 -5.53 -10.03 9.18
CA LEU A 154 -6.45 -9.47 10.16
C LEU A 154 -7.45 -10.57 10.59
N LYS A 155 -7.51 -10.81 11.89
CA LYS A 155 -8.43 -11.74 12.54
C LYS A 155 -9.34 -10.99 13.51
N ALA A 156 -10.28 -11.69 14.13
CA ALA A 156 -11.23 -11.07 15.06
C ALA A 156 -10.58 -10.29 16.22
N ASN A 157 -9.37 -10.70 16.64
CA ASN A 157 -8.64 -10.06 17.74
C ASN A 157 -7.51 -9.13 17.30
N GLY A 158 -7.42 -8.81 15.99
CA GLY A 158 -6.35 -7.99 15.43
C GLY A 158 -5.47 -8.75 14.45
N PHE A 159 -4.38 -8.10 14.01
CA PHE A 159 -3.42 -8.72 13.12
C PHE A 159 -2.65 -9.87 13.78
N GLU A 160 -2.54 -10.98 13.08
CA GLU A 160 -1.71 -12.13 13.42
C GLU A 160 -0.76 -12.44 12.25
N PRO A 161 0.54 -12.75 12.51
CA PRO A 161 1.46 -13.11 11.45
C PRO A 161 1.09 -14.49 10.88
N GLY A 162 0.78 -14.55 9.59
CA GLY A 162 0.57 -15.80 8.86
C GLY A 162 1.89 -16.44 8.45
N SER A 163 2.86 -15.60 8.05
CA SER A 163 4.24 -16.06 7.80
C SER A 163 5.24 -14.94 8.10
N MET A 164 6.44 -15.31 8.50
CA MET A 164 7.59 -14.41 8.67
C MET A 164 8.59 -14.63 7.55
N HIS A 165 9.24 -13.57 7.12
CA HIS A 165 10.29 -13.69 6.11
C HIS A 165 11.54 -14.35 6.70
N GLU A 166 12.32 -15.01 5.86
CA GLU A 166 13.53 -15.69 6.27
C GLU A 166 14.47 -14.76 7.06
N GLY A 167 15.00 -15.25 8.18
CA GLY A 167 15.90 -14.51 9.06
C GLY A 167 15.22 -13.53 10.03
N ILE A 168 13.90 -13.41 10.01
CA ILE A 168 13.16 -12.61 10.99
C ILE A 168 12.78 -13.48 12.19
N SER A 169 13.13 -13.05 13.40
CA SER A 169 12.69 -13.68 14.65
C SER A 169 11.41 -13.05 15.19
N VAL A 170 10.74 -13.75 16.13
CA VAL A 170 9.56 -13.21 16.82
C VAL A 170 9.91 -11.96 17.63
N GLU A 171 11.11 -11.92 18.21
CA GLU A 171 11.64 -10.78 18.95
C GLU A 171 11.87 -9.58 18.03
N ASP A 172 12.42 -9.80 16.82
CA ASP A 172 12.58 -8.75 15.81
C ASP A 172 11.22 -8.21 15.38
N LEU A 173 10.26 -9.12 15.11
CA LEU A 173 8.92 -8.74 14.71
C LEU A 173 8.26 -7.89 15.80
N SER A 174 8.35 -8.32 17.06
CA SER A 174 7.80 -7.61 18.22
C SER A 174 8.46 -6.24 18.44
N SER A 175 9.77 -6.15 18.25
CA SER A 175 10.52 -4.90 18.40
C SER A 175 10.10 -3.83 17.39
N ARG A 176 9.64 -4.24 16.20
CA ARG A 176 9.20 -3.38 15.09
C ARG A 176 7.69 -3.10 15.08
N THR A 177 6.91 -3.72 16.00
CA THR A 177 5.45 -3.61 16.05
C THR A 177 5.01 -2.83 17.28
N GLY A 178 4.10 -1.88 17.11
CA GLY A 178 3.59 -1.05 18.20
C GLY A 178 2.28 -1.55 18.80
N PHE A 179 1.64 -2.54 18.22
CA PHE A 179 0.44 -3.21 18.74
C PHE A 179 0.76 -4.61 19.24
N ASP A 180 -0.06 -5.12 20.16
CA ASP A 180 0.05 -6.49 20.63
C ASP A 180 -0.50 -7.47 19.58
N PHE A 181 0.16 -8.60 19.42
CA PHE A 181 -0.27 -9.65 18.50
C PHE A 181 -0.01 -11.04 19.07
N ARG A 182 -0.80 -12.00 18.63
CA ARG A 182 -0.56 -13.40 18.92
C ARG A 182 0.34 -13.99 17.84
N CYS A 183 1.33 -14.75 18.26
CA CYS A 183 2.26 -15.42 17.37
C CYS A 183 2.33 -16.90 17.72
N ASN A 184 1.52 -17.71 17.04
CA ASN A 184 1.47 -19.15 17.24
C ASN A 184 2.26 -19.83 16.11
N PHE A 185 3.60 -19.80 16.19
CA PHE A 185 4.51 -20.47 15.26
C PHE A 185 4.20 -20.16 13.78
N PRO A 186 4.36 -18.93 13.33
CA PRO A 186 4.07 -18.59 11.95
C PRO A 186 5.00 -19.36 11.01
N ALA A 187 4.48 -19.72 9.85
CA ALA A 187 5.28 -20.34 8.81
C ALA A 187 6.38 -19.38 8.34
N VAL A 188 7.48 -19.91 7.84
CA VAL A 188 8.43 -19.12 7.07
C VAL A 188 7.82 -18.83 5.70
N THR A 189 7.85 -17.57 5.27
CA THR A 189 7.36 -17.21 3.94
C THR A 189 8.12 -17.99 2.88
N ALA A 190 7.40 -18.67 2.00
CA ALA A 190 8.01 -19.45 0.92
C ALA A 190 8.94 -18.56 0.07
N PRO A 191 10.14 -19.00 -0.28
CA PRO A 191 11.02 -18.25 -1.14
C PRO A 191 10.40 -18.10 -2.53
N ALA A 192 10.74 -17.01 -3.22
CA ALA A 192 10.31 -16.81 -4.59
C ALA A 192 10.94 -17.89 -5.50
N THR A 193 10.15 -18.42 -6.42
CA THR A 193 10.59 -19.38 -7.41
C THR A 193 11.53 -18.74 -8.44
N GLU A 194 12.31 -19.54 -9.14
CA GLU A 194 13.15 -19.03 -10.24
C GLU A 194 12.33 -18.35 -11.34
N LEU A 195 11.15 -18.86 -11.65
CA LEU A 195 10.23 -18.23 -12.60
C LEU A 195 9.83 -16.82 -12.14
N GLU A 196 9.42 -16.66 -10.89
CA GLU A 196 9.05 -15.37 -10.31
C GLU A 196 10.24 -14.40 -10.30
N LEU A 197 11.42 -14.85 -9.89
CA LEU A 197 12.63 -14.03 -9.87
C LEU A 197 13.04 -13.57 -11.27
N ASN A 198 13.01 -14.46 -12.25
CA ASN A 198 13.36 -14.13 -13.63
C ASN A 198 12.33 -13.19 -14.26
N THR A 199 11.04 -13.42 -13.99
CA THR A 199 9.96 -12.54 -14.42
C THR A 199 10.11 -11.16 -13.78
N LEU A 200 10.36 -11.08 -12.47
CA LEU A 200 10.56 -9.81 -11.77
C LEU A 200 11.75 -9.02 -12.32
N ARG A 201 12.86 -9.71 -12.64
CA ARG A 201 14.03 -9.07 -13.28
C ARG A 201 13.69 -8.54 -14.68
N SER A 202 12.83 -9.22 -15.43
CA SER A 202 12.42 -8.79 -16.77
C SER A 202 11.51 -7.56 -16.77
N ILE A 203 10.65 -7.42 -15.75
CA ILE A 203 9.73 -6.27 -15.62
C ILE A 203 10.35 -5.08 -14.87
N ASP A 204 11.44 -5.29 -14.17
CA ASP A 204 12.16 -4.24 -13.43
C ASP A 204 13.69 -4.40 -13.63
N PRO A 205 14.19 -4.32 -14.88
CA PRO A 205 15.60 -4.57 -15.19
C PRO A 205 16.55 -3.56 -14.53
N ALA A 206 16.08 -2.34 -14.30
CA ALA A 206 16.83 -1.29 -13.61
C ALA A 206 16.85 -1.42 -12.09
N GLY A 207 16.11 -2.39 -11.51
CA GLY A 207 16.04 -2.59 -10.07
C GLY A 207 15.38 -1.44 -9.31
N GLY A 208 14.43 -0.74 -9.95
CA GLY A 208 13.71 0.40 -9.36
C GLY A 208 13.02 0.08 -8.04
N ARG A 209 12.64 -1.20 -7.83
CA ARG A 209 12.10 -1.71 -6.56
C ARG A 209 13.04 -1.48 -5.37
N TYR A 210 14.35 -1.55 -5.56
CA TYR A 210 15.32 -1.39 -4.48
C TYR A 210 15.39 0.04 -3.94
N LYS A 211 15.05 1.04 -4.75
CA LYS A 211 15.02 2.45 -4.32
C LYS A 211 14.00 2.67 -3.19
N LEU A 212 12.94 1.88 -3.14
CA LEU A 212 11.91 1.97 -2.11
C LEU A 212 12.42 1.52 -0.72
N PHE A 213 13.47 0.75 -0.68
CA PHE A 213 14.05 0.21 0.56
C PHE A 213 15.35 0.93 0.96
N SER A 214 15.99 1.65 0.04
CA SER A 214 17.31 2.27 0.26
C SER A 214 17.27 3.75 0.62
N GLU A 215 16.20 4.48 0.32
CA GLU A 215 16.14 5.92 0.59
C GLU A 215 15.48 6.24 1.93
N LYS A 216 16.19 7.00 2.78
CA LYS A 216 15.54 7.79 3.83
C LYS A 216 14.52 8.70 3.12
N PRO A 217 13.27 8.84 3.61
CA PRO A 217 12.34 9.79 3.04
C PRO A 217 13.02 11.17 3.03
N GLN A 218 13.25 11.72 1.85
CA GLN A 218 13.71 13.10 1.72
C GLN A 218 12.64 14.01 2.33
N PRO A 219 12.99 15.00 3.14
CA PRO A 219 12.04 16.01 3.58
C PRO A 219 11.45 16.67 2.34
N ILE A 220 10.12 16.70 2.26
CA ILE A 220 9.45 17.48 1.20
C ILE A 220 9.81 18.94 1.47
N GLU A 221 10.70 19.51 0.66
CA GLU A 221 10.96 20.95 0.69
C GLU A 221 9.64 21.66 0.36
N ARG A 222 9.11 22.37 1.35
CA ARG A 222 7.92 23.20 1.14
C ARG A 222 8.34 24.33 0.20
N PRO A 223 7.59 24.60 -0.88
CA PRO A 223 7.81 25.83 -1.65
C PRO A 223 7.70 27.01 -0.67
N LYS A 224 8.70 27.88 -0.67
CA LYS A 224 8.67 29.09 0.14
C LYS A 224 7.41 29.87 -0.25
N PRO A 225 6.66 30.43 0.72
CA PRO A 225 5.48 31.23 0.41
C PRO A 225 5.90 32.37 -0.51
N THR A 226 5.45 32.35 -1.74
CA THR A 226 5.61 33.46 -2.69
C THR A 226 4.85 34.65 -2.12
N GLY A 227 5.58 35.74 -1.98
CA GLY A 227 5.28 37.04 -1.48
C GLY A 227 3.85 37.46 -1.17
N LYS A 228 3.75 38.27 -0.15
CA LYS A 228 2.55 39.01 0.24
C LYS A 228 1.85 39.62 -0.98
N VAL A 229 0.62 39.21 -1.24
CA VAL A 229 -0.28 40.00 -2.08
C VAL A 229 -0.67 41.24 -1.22
N THR A 230 -0.09 42.35 -1.50
CA THR A 230 -0.54 43.65 -1.00
C THR A 230 -1.83 43.98 -1.76
N HIS A 231 -2.96 43.92 -1.07
CA HIS A 231 -4.17 44.60 -1.53
C HIS A 231 -3.97 46.07 -1.23
N GLU A 232 -3.67 46.85 -2.26
CA GLU A 232 -3.85 48.30 -2.26
C GLU A 232 -5.27 48.59 -2.74
N GLY A 233 -5.98 49.39 -1.92
CA GLY A 233 -7.03 50.35 -2.20
C GLY A 233 -8.37 49.85 -2.70
#